data_a6407463e42bb5e6baa84e5d19877286
#
_entry.id   a6407463e42bb5e6baa84e5d19877286
#
_cell.length_a   1.000
_cell.length_b   1.000
_cell.length_c   1.000
_cell.angle_alpha   90.00
_cell.angle_beta   90.00
_cell.angle_gamma   90.00
#
_symmetry.space_group_name_H-M   'P 1'
#
loop_
_entity.id
_entity.type
_entity.pdbx_description
1 polymer ?
#
loop_
_entity_poly.entity_id
_entity_poly.type
_entity_poly.pdbx_seq_one_letter_code
_entity_poly.pdbx_strand_id
1 'polypeptide(L)'
;MGCNACQYGNPCIQKDGFSEFVPKVKAADLIVFASLLLFRTISAKLKAFIERFYCITEEDENPPLGRYEKYPVKDAALLMTSADDLFWTYEQAVSYYKFTIIHYIGFHDKGMWKDDLSGMR
;
A
#
# COMPACT_ATOMS: atom_id res chain seq x y z
N MET A 1 1.79 -14.76 5.36
CA MET A 1 2.47 -16.06 5.50
C MET A 1 3.87 -15.91 4.94
N GLY A 2 4.90 -16.19 5.71
CA GLY A 2 6.29 -16.07 5.27
C GLY A 2 6.79 -17.27 4.46
N CYS A 3 6.05 -17.71 3.44
CA CYS A 3 6.42 -18.92 2.68
C CYS A 3 7.60 -18.71 1.71
N ASN A 4 7.89 -17.44 1.36
CA ASN A 4 8.98 -17.03 0.46
C ASN A 4 9.00 -17.72 -0.93
N ALA A 5 7.90 -18.35 -1.33
CA ALA A 5 7.83 -19.04 -2.62
C ALA A 5 7.94 -18.10 -3.83
N CYS A 6 7.64 -16.80 -3.63
CA CYS A 6 7.73 -15.78 -4.66
C CYS A 6 9.11 -15.11 -4.78
N GLN A 7 10.08 -15.54 -3.99
CA GLN A 7 11.46 -15.04 -4.12
C GLN A 7 12.03 -15.30 -5.51
N TYR A 8 12.98 -14.47 -5.90
CA TYR A 8 13.70 -14.58 -7.18
C TYR A 8 12.78 -14.52 -8.42
N GLY A 9 11.70 -13.74 -8.32
CA GLY A 9 10.82 -13.51 -9.47
C GLY A 9 9.77 -14.59 -9.74
N ASN A 10 9.64 -15.55 -8.86
CA ASN A 10 8.59 -16.55 -8.98
C ASN A 10 7.20 -15.95 -8.71
N PRO A 11 6.14 -16.46 -9.36
CA PRO A 11 4.78 -16.03 -9.04
C PRO A 11 4.38 -16.47 -7.63
N CYS A 12 3.48 -15.70 -7.00
CA CYS A 12 2.91 -16.10 -5.72
C CYS A 12 2.11 -17.40 -5.85
N ILE A 13 2.34 -18.32 -4.91
CA ILE A 13 1.62 -19.60 -4.87
C ILE A 13 0.23 -19.50 -4.24
N GLN A 14 -0.07 -18.37 -3.59
CA GLN A 14 -1.39 -18.17 -2.97
C GLN A 14 -2.47 -18.03 -4.04
N LYS A 15 -3.50 -18.85 -3.92
CA LYS A 15 -4.68 -18.79 -4.80
C LYS A 15 -5.75 -17.93 -4.15
N ASP A 16 -5.57 -16.64 -4.21
CA ASP A 16 -6.53 -15.66 -3.72
C ASP A 16 -6.80 -14.57 -4.78
N GLY A 17 -7.74 -13.71 -4.51
CA GLY A 17 -8.13 -12.64 -5.44
C GLY A 17 -7.01 -11.62 -5.74
N PHE A 18 -5.89 -11.63 -5.00
CA PHE A 18 -4.79 -10.69 -5.25
C PHE A 18 -4.15 -10.90 -6.63
N SER A 19 -4.07 -12.13 -7.08
CA SER A 19 -3.49 -12.46 -8.39
C SER A 19 -4.19 -11.74 -9.55
N GLU A 20 -5.50 -11.49 -9.41
CA GLU A 20 -6.29 -10.76 -10.40
C GLU A 20 -5.98 -9.26 -10.42
N PHE A 21 -5.47 -8.71 -9.32
CA PHE A 21 -5.08 -7.31 -9.21
C PHE A 21 -3.69 -7.02 -9.77
N VAL A 22 -2.81 -8.00 -9.79
CA VAL A 22 -1.42 -7.79 -10.23
C VAL A 22 -1.34 -7.17 -11.63
N PRO A 23 -2.06 -7.64 -12.65
CA PRO A 23 -2.03 -6.99 -13.96
C PRO A 23 -2.55 -5.56 -13.95
N LYS A 24 -3.54 -5.25 -13.09
CA LYS A 24 -4.10 -3.91 -12.93
C LYS A 24 -3.10 -2.96 -12.27
N VAL A 25 -2.41 -3.45 -11.24
CA VAL A 25 -1.32 -2.68 -10.60
C VAL A 25 -0.22 -2.38 -11.60
N LYS A 26 0.14 -3.35 -12.43
CA LYS A 26 1.15 -3.17 -13.49
C LYS A 26 0.77 -2.10 -14.50
N ALA A 27 -0.48 -2.07 -14.91
CA ALA A 27 -0.97 -1.16 -15.95
C ALA A 27 -1.30 0.24 -15.42
N ALA A 28 -1.48 0.42 -14.12
CA ALA A 28 -1.84 1.70 -13.53
C ALA A 28 -0.68 2.70 -13.52
N ASP A 29 -0.96 3.97 -13.77
CA ASP A 29 -0.02 5.07 -13.59
C ASP A 29 -0.07 5.63 -12.17
N LEU A 30 -1.27 5.67 -11.59
CA LEU A 30 -1.54 6.13 -10.23
C LEU A 30 -2.34 5.08 -9.46
N ILE A 31 -1.92 4.82 -8.23
CA ILE A 31 -2.64 3.95 -7.30
C ILE A 31 -3.11 4.80 -6.12
N VAL A 32 -4.42 4.84 -5.91
CA VAL A 32 -5.02 5.53 -4.76
C VAL A 32 -5.39 4.51 -3.69
N PHE A 33 -4.77 4.65 -2.53
CA PHE A 33 -5.10 3.84 -1.35
C PHE A 33 -6.19 4.58 -0.56
N ALA A 34 -7.41 4.06 -0.62
CA ALA A 34 -8.57 4.70 0.00
C ALA A 34 -9.04 3.90 1.22
N SER A 35 -9.24 4.57 2.35
CA SER A 35 -9.68 3.93 3.59
C SER A 35 -10.42 4.90 4.50
N LEU A 36 -11.35 4.36 5.27
CA LEU A 36 -11.77 5.00 6.53
C LEU A 36 -10.64 4.95 7.54
N LEU A 37 -10.54 5.98 8.38
CA LEU A 37 -9.67 5.93 9.55
C LEU A 37 -10.36 5.09 10.64
N LEU A 38 -9.80 3.94 10.94
CA LEU A 38 -10.30 3.01 11.94
C LEU A 38 -9.21 2.78 13.01
N PHE A 39 -9.51 3.11 14.25
CA PHE A 39 -8.53 3.03 15.33
C PHE A 39 -7.16 3.62 14.96
N ARG A 40 -7.18 4.83 14.40
CA ARG A 40 -6.01 5.64 13.99
C ARG A 40 -5.18 5.12 12.84
N THR A 41 -5.67 4.13 12.10
CA THR A 41 -4.95 3.57 10.96
C THR A 41 -5.90 3.19 9.83
N ILE A 42 -5.34 2.67 8.75
CA ILE A 42 -6.11 2.16 7.62
C ILE A 42 -6.91 0.91 8.01
N SER A 43 -7.90 0.56 7.21
CA SER A 43 -8.70 -0.63 7.46
C SER A 43 -7.86 -1.91 7.38
N ALA A 44 -8.24 -2.91 8.16
CA ALA A 44 -7.57 -4.22 8.15
C ALA A 44 -7.56 -4.87 6.75
N LYS A 45 -8.63 -4.68 5.98
CA LYS A 45 -8.72 -5.19 4.61
C LYS A 45 -7.70 -4.51 3.67
N LEU A 46 -7.56 -3.19 3.79
CA LEU A 46 -6.56 -2.48 2.99
C LEU A 46 -5.15 -2.87 3.41
N LYS A 47 -4.89 -3.00 4.71
CA LYS A 47 -3.59 -3.45 5.21
C LYS A 47 -3.26 -4.85 4.69
N ALA A 48 -4.20 -5.79 4.76
CA ALA A 48 -4.00 -7.14 4.22
C ALA A 48 -3.70 -7.14 2.71
N PHE A 49 -4.35 -6.26 1.96
CA PHE A 49 -4.06 -6.07 0.54
C PHE A 49 -2.64 -5.53 0.32
N ILE A 50 -2.24 -4.51 1.08
CA ILE A 50 -0.90 -3.92 0.97
C ILE A 50 0.18 -4.94 1.33
N GLU A 51 -0.03 -5.75 2.34
CA GLU A 51 0.91 -6.81 2.72
C GLU A 51 1.15 -7.85 1.60
N ARG A 52 0.18 -8.02 0.70
CA ARG A 52 0.32 -8.90 -0.46
C ARG A 52 1.27 -8.34 -1.53
N PHE A 53 1.58 -7.04 -1.50
CA PHE A 53 2.59 -6.46 -2.39
C PHE A 53 3.97 -7.10 -2.23
N TYR A 54 4.25 -7.74 -1.10
CA TYR A 54 5.48 -8.49 -0.89
C TYR A 54 5.77 -9.50 -2.02
N CYS A 55 4.72 -10.14 -2.56
CA CYS A 55 4.91 -11.16 -3.60
C CYS A 55 5.18 -10.60 -5.00
N ILE A 56 5.10 -9.29 -5.18
CA ILE A 56 5.44 -8.62 -6.44
C ILE A 56 6.69 -7.75 -6.31
N THR A 57 7.31 -7.72 -5.12
CA THR A 57 8.64 -7.13 -4.95
C THR A 57 9.70 -8.14 -5.40
N GLU A 58 10.72 -7.70 -6.11
CA GLU A 58 11.90 -8.51 -6.37
C GLU A 58 12.91 -8.35 -5.23
N GLU A 59 13.36 -9.49 -4.70
CA GLU A 59 14.62 -9.50 -3.95
C GLU A 59 15.74 -9.68 -4.96
N ASP A 60 16.61 -8.70 -5.07
CA ASP A 60 17.86 -8.85 -5.78
C ASP A 60 18.79 -9.79 -4.97
N GLU A 61 19.65 -10.53 -5.65
CA GLU A 61 20.62 -11.45 -5.02
C GLU A 61 21.57 -10.75 -4.02
N ASN A 62 21.62 -9.43 -4.05
CA ASN A 62 22.34 -8.61 -3.10
C ASN A 62 21.36 -7.77 -2.27
N PRO A 63 21.01 -8.19 -1.06
CA PRO A 63 20.17 -7.39 -0.20
C PRO A 63 20.87 -6.08 0.18
N PRO A 64 20.17 -5.05 0.46
CA PRO A 64 18.86 -5.09 1.08
C PRO A 64 17.88 -4.26 0.27
N LEU A 65 16.77 -4.70 -0.01
CA LEU A 65 15.61 -3.91 -0.36
C LEU A 65 14.89 -4.57 -1.53
N GLY A 66 13.75 -5.19 -1.18
CA GLY A 66 12.78 -5.55 -2.18
C GLY A 66 12.56 -4.35 -3.09
N ARG A 67 12.84 -4.50 -4.36
CA ARG A 67 12.64 -3.43 -5.33
C ARG A 67 11.69 -3.88 -6.40
N TYR A 68 10.83 -2.97 -6.76
CA TYR A 68 9.94 -3.08 -7.89
C TYR A 68 10.64 -2.94 -9.23
N GLU A 69 11.80 -3.50 -9.43
CA GLU A 69 12.45 -3.40 -10.73
C GLU A 69 11.67 -4.12 -11.84
N LYS A 70 10.76 -5.03 -11.45
CA LYS A 70 9.80 -5.65 -12.38
C LYS A 70 8.74 -4.71 -12.92
N TYR A 71 8.49 -3.60 -12.27
CA TYR A 71 7.39 -2.71 -12.63
C TYR A 71 7.87 -1.27 -12.66
N PRO A 72 7.41 -0.48 -13.65
CA PRO A 72 7.69 0.95 -13.62
C PRO A 72 7.17 1.53 -12.30
N VAL A 73 7.93 2.47 -11.75
CA VAL A 73 7.55 3.19 -10.54
C VAL A 73 6.18 3.83 -10.77
N LYS A 74 5.30 3.67 -9.79
CA LYS A 74 3.93 4.21 -9.81
C LYS A 74 3.84 5.46 -8.97
N ASP A 75 2.91 6.32 -9.35
CA ASP A 75 2.44 7.36 -8.44
C ASP A 75 1.49 6.75 -7.41
N ALA A 76 1.54 7.23 -6.18
CA ALA A 76 0.66 6.78 -5.11
C ALA A 76 0.08 7.96 -4.33
N ALA A 77 -1.17 7.79 -3.90
CA ALA A 77 -1.86 8.76 -3.06
C ALA A 77 -2.66 8.04 -1.98
N LEU A 78 -2.84 8.71 -0.85
CA LEU A 78 -3.67 8.24 0.26
C LEU A 78 -4.93 9.10 0.36
N LEU A 79 -6.10 8.46 0.30
CA LEU A 79 -7.40 9.10 0.49
C LEU A 79 -8.05 8.54 1.75
N MET A 80 -8.34 9.41 2.71
CA MET A 80 -8.92 9.00 3.99
C MET A 80 -10.09 9.87 4.40
N THR A 81 -11.03 9.25 5.11
CA THR A 81 -12.12 9.94 5.79
C THR A 81 -12.13 9.59 7.26
N SER A 82 -12.53 10.52 8.11
CA SER A 82 -12.70 10.28 9.55
C SER A 82 -13.84 11.13 10.10
N ALA A 83 -14.32 10.76 11.29
CA ALA A 83 -15.28 11.54 12.04
C ALA A 83 -14.61 12.60 12.93
N ASP A 84 -13.31 12.73 12.89
CA ASP A 84 -12.49 13.56 13.75
C ASP A 84 -11.30 14.12 12.98
N ASP A 85 -10.90 15.36 13.23
CA ASP A 85 -9.77 16.01 12.58
C ASP A 85 -8.89 16.76 13.60
N LEU A 86 -8.47 16.07 14.65
CA LEU A 86 -7.40 16.57 15.49
C LEU A 86 -6.05 16.44 14.79
N PHE A 87 -5.06 17.23 15.18
CA PHE A 87 -3.77 17.27 14.47
C PHE A 87 -3.03 15.91 14.44
N TRP A 88 -3.32 15.00 15.36
CA TRP A 88 -2.73 13.65 15.39
C TRP A 88 -3.62 12.57 14.76
N THR A 89 -4.82 12.92 14.30
CA THR A 89 -5.85 11.97 13.88
C THR A 89 -5.33 10.99 12.83
N TYR A 90 -4.61 11.48 11.84
CA TYR A 90 -4.10 10.68 10.72
C TYR A 90 -2.63 10.24 10.87
N GLU A 91 -1.97 10.57 11.97
CA GLU A 91 -0.51 10.43 12.09
C GLU A 91 -0.03 9.01 11.83
N GLN A 92 -0.66 8.01 12.43
CA GLN A 92 -0.27 6.61 12.23
C GLN A 92 -0.55 6.09 10.82
N ALA A 93 -1.69 6.46 10.24
CA ALA A 93 -2.03 6.08 8.88
C ALA A 93 -1.07 6.69 7.86
N VAL A 94 -0.72 7.96 8.02
CA VAL A 94 0.25 8.66 7.16
C VAL A 94 1.64 8.06 7.34
N SER A 95 2.05 7.78 8.55
CA SER A 95 3.34 7.17 8.84
C SER A 95 3.45 5.78 8.19
N TYR A 96 2.42 4.96 8.32
CA TYR A 96 2.37 3.66 7.66
C TYR A 96 2.44 3.77 6.14
N TYR A 97 1.65 4.67 5.55
CA TYR A 97 1.66 4.93 4.11
C TYR A 97 3.03 5.38 3.62
N LYS A 98 3.62 6.38 4.28
CA LYS A 98 4.92 6.92 3.89
C LYS A 98 6.03 5.88 4.01
N PHE A 99 6.05 5.13 5.10
CA PHE A 99 7.07 4.11 5.27
C PHE A 99 6.88 2.94 4.29
N THR A 100 5.66 2.42 4.20
CA THR A 100 5.41 1.18 3.45
C THR A 100 5.31 1.43 1.95
N ILE A 101 4.48 2.40 1.54
CA ILE A 101 4.19 2.60 0.11
C ILE A 101 5.28 3.43 -0.56
N ILE A 102 5.72 4.49 0.09
CA ILE A 102 6.64 5.44 -0.53
C ILE A 102 8.08 4.98 -0.34
N HIS A 103 8.47 4.66 0.88
CA HIS A 103 9.85 4.32 1.17
C HIS A 103 10.20 2.87 0.82
N TYR A 104 9.41 1.92 1.31
CA TYR A 104 9.72 0.49 1.13
C TYR A 104 9.36 -0.01 -0.27
N ILE A 105 8.16 0.29 -0.75
CA ILE A 105 7.71 -0.08 -2.10
C ILE A 105 8.34 0.83 -3.16
N GLY A 106 8.62 2.08 -2.83
CA GLY A 106 9.31 3.01 -3.71
C GLY A 106 8.39 3.76 -4.68
N PHE A 107 7.10 3.88 -4.37
CA PHE A 107 6.18 4.66 -5.18
C PHE A 107 6.38 6.17 -4.97
N HIS A 108 6.05 6.98 -5.96
CA HIS A 108 6.11 8.44 -5.85
C HIS A 108 4.89 8.97 -5.10
N ASP A 109 5.14 9.69 -4.02
CA ASP A 109 4.09 10.30 -3.20
C ASP A 109 3.42 11.47 -3.92
N LYS A 110 2.13 11.36 -4.17
CA LYS A 110 1.28 12.44 -4.68
C LYS A 110 0.45 13.11 -3.60
N GLY A 111 0.70 12.76 -2.34
CA GLY A 111 0.08 13.39 -1.20
C GLY A 111 -1.09 12.62 -0.61
N MET A 112 -1.72 13.26 0.34
CA MET A 112 -2.85 12.73 1.07
C MET A 112 -4.04 13.68 0.95
N TRP A 113 -5.20 13.12 0.69
CA TRP A 113 -6.47 13.80 0.81
C TRP A 113 -7.26 13.22 1.97
N LYS A 114 -7.83 14.08 2.78
CA LYS A 114 -8.66 13.69 3.91
C LYS A 114 -9.97 14.46 3.90
N ASP A 115 -11.00 13.84 4.42
CA ASP A 115 -12.30 14.46 4.65
C ASP A 115 -12.72 14.24 6.10
N ASP A 116 -13.20 15.29 6.72
CA ASP A 116 -13.74 15.27 8.08
C ASP A 116 -15.25 15.19 8.01
N LEU A 117 -15.80 14.08 8.47
CA LEU A 117 -17.23 13.83 8.51
C LEU A 117 -17.91 14.29 9.81
N SER A 118 -17.18 14.92 10.73
CA SER A 118 -17.72 15.35 12.03
C SER A 118 -18.90 16.34 11.91
N GLY A 119 -18.93 17.15 10.86
CA GLY A 119 -20.01 18.09 10.56
C GLY A 119 -21.26 17.49 9.92
N MET A 120 -21.25 16.18 9.59
CA MET A 120 -22.34 15.49 8.91
C MET A 120 -23.32 14.79 9.87
N ARG A 121 -23.31 15.12 11.13
CA ARG A 121 -24.20 14.54 12.17
C ARG A 121 -25.63 15.04 12.05
#